data_459e6134b242f5c9f12416e647f25d65
#
_entry.id   459e6134b242f5c9f12416e647f25d65
#
_cell.length_a   1.000
_cell.length_b   1.000
_cell.length_c   1.000
_cell.angle_alpha   90.00
_cell.angle_beta   90.00
_cell.angle_gamma   90.00
#
_symmetry.space_group_name_H-M   'P 1'
#
loop_
_entity.id
_entity.type
_entity.pdbx_description
1 polymer ?
#
loop_
_entity_poly.entity_id
_entity_poly.type
_entity_poly.pdbx_seq_one_letter_code
_entity_poly.pdbx_strand_id
1 'polypeptide(L)'
;ASDVYKRQTDGQRPDVEKHDPDIRIYVHLTDKNCIIYLDTSGESLFKRGWREAKGEAPLKENLAAGLLGLAGWTPDTPLQDPFCGSGTIIIEAATIACNMAPGLNRRFGFERFRGFDSTAWQRIKKEARMAVNFDVPVNLAGSDISTLIVDRAQKNAVLAGISQWVNEG
;
A
#
# COMPACT_ATOMS: atom_id res chain seq x y z
N ALA A 1 -17.30 31.87 18.31
CA ALA A 1 -16.52 30.73 17.81
C ALA A 1 -15.13 31.14 17.31
N SER A 2 -14.96 32.33 16.69
CA SER A 2 -13.66 32.76 16.14
C SER A 2 -12.57 33.05 17.18
N ASP A 3 -12.95 33.40 18.42
CA ASP A 3 -12.01 33.79 19.47
C ASP A 3 -11.28 32.62 20.16
N VAL A 4 -11.89 31.44 20.18
CA VAL A 4 -11.27 30.25 20.77
C VAL A 4 -10.09 29.78 19.90
N TYR A 5 -10.22 29.85 18.59
CA TYR A 5 -9.15 29.48 17.65
C TYR A 5 -7.95 30.43 17.68
N LYS A 6 -8.19 31.73 17.83
CA LYS A 6 -7.12 32.74 17.92
C LYS A 6 -6.24 32.60 19.15
N ARG A 7 -6.77 32.05 20.25
CA ARG A 7 -6.01 31.84 21.50
C ARG A 7 -5.12 30.63 21.50
N GLN A 8 -5.44 29.63 20.64
CA GLN A 8 -4.73 28.34 20.60
C GLN A 8 -3.66 28.24 19.52
N THR A 9 -3.63 29.17 18.56
CA THR A 9 -2.78 29.12 17.37
C THR A 9 -1.99 30.40 17.13
N ASP A 10 -1.51 31.07 18.17
CA ASP A 10 -0.76 32.34 18.08
C ASP A 10 -1.44 33.41 17.19
N GLY A 11 -2.77 33.40 17.17
CA GLY A 11 -3.59 34.34 16.42
C GLY A 11 -3.88 33.99 14.97
N GLN A 12 -3.36 32.87 14.47
CA GLN A 12 -3.62 32.41 13.09
C GLN A 12 -4.65 31.29 13.09
N ARG A 13 -5.56 31.34 12.12
CA ARG A 13 -6.50 30.24 11.86
C ARG A 13 -5.78 29.17 11.01
N PRO A 14 -5.88 27.88 11.37
CA PRO A 14 -5.39 26.81 10.49
C PRO A 14 -6.08 26.86 9.12
N ASP A 15 -5.32 26.69 8.06
CA ASP A 15 -5.85 26.58 6.71
C ASP A 15 -6.61 25.26 6.53
N VAL A 16 -7.63 25.30 5.67
CA VAL A 16 -8.39 24.11 5.31
C VAL A 16 -8.07 23.76 3.87
N GLU A 17 -7.15 22.81 3.70
CA GLU A 17 -6.84 22.22 2.40
C GLU A 17 -7.67 20.95 2.20
N LYS A 18 -8.40 20.87 1.06
CA LYS A 18 -9.32 19.76 0.78
C LYS A 18 -8.69 18.63 -0.03
N HIS A 19 -7.68 18.91 -0.85
CA HIS A 19 -7.12 17.96 -1.79
C HIS A 19 -5.90 17.22 -1.22
N ASP A 20 -4.95 17.94 -0.62
CA ASP A 20 -3.76 17.37 0.00
C ASP A 20 -3.49 17.99 1.39
N PRO A 21 -4.37 17.78 2.37
CA PRO A 21 -4.21 18.34 3.70
C PRO A 21 -3.02 17.69 4.42
N ASP A 22 -2.35 18.45 5.28
CA ASP A 22 -1.30 17.90 6.15
C ASP A 22 -1.85 16.83 7.07
N ILE A 23 -3.05 17.04 7.60
CA ILE A 23 -3.73 16.10 8.51
C ILE A 23 -5.19 15.98 8.09
N ARG A 24 -5.65 14.75 7.88
CA ARG A 24 -7.07 14.43 7.69
C ARG A 24 -7.70 14.06 9.02
N ILE A 25 -8.78 14.73 9.36
CA ILE A 25 -9.57 14.47 10.55
C ILE A 25 -10.95 14.00 10.12
N TYR A 26 -11.35 12.82 10.61
CA TYR A 26 -12.69 12.30 10.42
C TYR A 26 -13.46 12.42 11.73
N VAL A 27 -14.69 12.89 11.66
CA VAL A 27 -15.59 13.01 12.80
C VAL A 27 -16.81 12.13 12.56
N HIS A 28 -17.03 11.18 13.44
CA HIS A 28 -18.22 10.33 13.44
C HIS A 28 -19.13 10.73 14.58
N LEU A 29 -20.32 11.18 14.23
CA LEU A 29 -21.36 11.61 15.19
C LEU A 29 -22.47 10.59 15.25
N THR A 30 -22.83 10.21 16.47
CA THR A 30 -24.04 9.45 16.78
C THR A 30 -24.88 10.27 17.76
N ASP A 31 -26.09 9.82 18.07
CA ASP A 31 -26.98 10.52 19.01
C ASP A 31 -26.35 10.74 20.40
N LYS A 32 -25.37 9.93 20.78
CA LYS A 32 -24.75 9.95 22.11
C LYS A 32 -23.23 10.17 22.11
N ASN A 33 -22.56 9.99 20.97
CA ASN A 33 -21.10 10.00 20.90
C ASN A 33 -20.58 10.85 19.72
N CYS A 34 -19.45 11.49 19.97
CA CYS A 34 -18.62 12.11 18.95
C CYS A 34 -17.25 11.44 18.97
N ILE A 35 -16.88 10.77 17.87
CA ILE A 35 -15.58 10.11 17.76
C ILE A 35 -14.75 10.88 16.71
N ILE A 36 -13.55 11.26 17.11
CA ILE A 36 -12.62 11.99 16.25
C ILE A 36 -11.46 11.05 15.89
N TYR A 37 -11.23 10.86 14.60
CA TYR A 37 -10.13 10.05 14.06
C TYR A 37 -9.10 10.95 13.40
N LEU A 38 -7.83 10.67 13.65
CA LEU A 38 -6.71 11.22 12.89
C LEU A 38 -6.26 10.20 11.85
N ASP A 39 -6.19 10.61 10.58
CA ASP A 39 -5.68 9.75 9.52
C ASP A 39 -4.13 9.72 9.57
N THR A 40 -3.60 8.63 10.08
CA THR A 40 -2.17 8.37 10.12
C THR A 40 -1.63 7.73 8.83
N SER A 41 -2.52 7.23 7.98
CA SER A 41 -2.16 6.49 6.76
C SER A 41 -1.92 7.41 5.56
N GLY A 42 -2.70 8.49 5.43
CA GLY A 42 -2.71 9.36 4.26
C GLY A 42 -3.38 8.69 3.06
N GLU A 43 -2.62 8.36 2.02
CA GLU A 43 -3.14 7.59 0.89
C GLU A 43 -3.63 6.21 1.32
N SER A 44 -4.64 5.68 0.61
CA SER A 44 -5.21 4.36 0.91
C SER A 44 -4.15 3.27 0.96
N LEU A 45 -4.20 2.40 1.98
CA LEU A 45 -3.17 1.38 2.23
C LEU A 45 -3.03 0.34 1.13
N PHE A 46 -4.05 0.14 0.30
CA PHE A 46 -3.95 -0.75 -0.86
C PHE A 46 -3.02 -0.20 -1.94
N LYS A 47 -2.78 1.10 -2.02
CA LYS A 47 -1.83 1.71 -2.96
C LYS A 47 -0.41 1.42 -2.51
N ARG A 48 0.22 0.41 -3.10
CA ARG A 48 1.61 0.00 -2.80
C ARG A 48 2.66 0.89 -3.47
N GLY A 49 2.26 1.64 -4.50
CA GLY A 49 3.14 2.55 -5.24
C GLY A 49 3.73 1.98 -6.53
N TRP A 50 3.45 0.72 -6.86
CA TRP A 50 3.97 0.08 -8.06
C TRP A 50 3.03 0.12 -9.28
N ARG A 51 1.75 0.41 -9.09
CA ARG A 51 0.78 0.40 -10.18
C ARG A 51 0.77 1.72 -10.93
N GLU A 52 1.23 1.74 -12.18
CA GLU A 52 1.16 2.92 -13.05
C GLU A 52 -0.16 3.02 -13.82
N ALA A 53 -0.63 1.92 -14.38
CA ALA A 53 -1.81 1.92 -15.22
C ALA A 53 -3.05 1.51 -14.45
N LYS A 54 -4.06 2.37 -14.44
CA LYS A 54 -5.41 2.04 -13.99
C LYS A 54 -6.08 1.25 -15.11
N GLY A 55 -6.18 -0.07 -14.95
CA GLY A 55 -7.11 -0.88 -15.73
C GLY A 55 -8.55 -0.59 -15.30
N GLU A 56 -9.54 -1.05 -16.06
CA GLU A 56 -10.93 -1.05 -15.61
C GLU A 56 -11.05 -1.96 -14.38
N ALA A 57 -11.40 -1.39 -13.21
CA ALA A 57 -11.68 -2.08 -11.95
C ALA A 57 -10.65 -3.14 -11.49
N PRO A 58 -9.36 -2.80 -11.30
CA PRO A 58 -8.37 -3.76 -10.87
C PRO A 58 -8.65 -4.23 -9.43
N LEU A 59 -8.30 -5.51 -9.14
CA LEU A 59 -8.31 -6.01 -7.78
C LEU A 59 -7.41 -5.14 -6.88
N LYS A 60 -7.89 -4.79 -5.70
CA LYS A 60 -7.09 -4.02 -4.74
C LYS A 60 -6.02 -4.93 -4.11
N GLU A 61 -4.82 -4.39 -3.94
CA GLU A 61 -3.65 -5.11 -3.45
C GLU A 61 -3.88 -5.71 -2.05
N ASN A 62 -4.48 -4.96 -1.14
CA ASN A 62 -4.80 -5.47 0.21
C ASN A 62 -5.85 -6.59 0.19
N LEU A 63 -6.76 -6.60 -0.80
CA LEU A 63 -7.72 -7.68 -0.97
C LEU A 63 -7.01 -8.94 -1.51
N ALA A 64 -6.11 -8.79 -2.48
CA ALA A 64 -5.30 -9.90 -2.98
C ALA A 64 -4.46 -10.54 -1.86
N ALA A 65 -3.77 -9.73 -1.04
CA ALA A 65 -3.04 -10.22 0.12
C ALA A 65 -3.96 -10.93 1.13
N GLY A 66 -5.17 -10.40 1.37
CA GLY A 66 -6.18 -11.02 2.22
C GLY A 66 -6.67 -12.36 1.68
N LEU A 67 -6.88 -12.48 0.37
CA LEU A 67 -7.29 -13.74 -0.28
C LEU A 67 -6.20 -14.82 -0.14
N LEU A 68 -4.92 -14.46 -0.35
CA LEU A 68 -3.79 -15.38 -0.15
C LEU A 68 -3.73 -15.88 1.30
N GLY A 69 -3.90 -14.98 2.27
CA GLY A 69 -3.93 -15.34 3.68
C GLY A 69 -5.13 -16.23 4.06
N LEU A 70 -6.33 -15.94 3.53
CA LEU A 70 -7.54 -16.74 3.77
C LEU A 70 -7.44 -18.12 3.11
N ALA A 71 -6.76 -18.22 1.95
CA ALA A 71 -6.48 -19.50 1.29
C ALA A 71 -5.41 -20.32 2.02
N GLY A 72 -4.74 -19.76 3.02
CA GLY A 72 -3.61 -20.41 3.69
C GLY A 72 -2.40 -20.62 2.80
N TRP A 73 -2.26 -19.79 1.74
CA TRP A 73 -1.13 -19.91 0.82
C TRP A 73 0.19 -19.60 1.51
N THR A 74 1.19 -20.41 1.22
CA THR A 74 2.57 -20.25 1.69
C THR A 74 3.54 -20.32 0.51
N PRO A 75 4.75 -19.71 0.59
CA PRO A 75 5.68 -19.63 -0.54
C PRO A 75 6.16 -20.97 -1.11
N ASP A 76 6.11 -22.05 -0.35
CA ASP A 76 6.42 -23.41 -0.76
C ASP A 76 5.32 -24.07 -1.59
N THR A 77 4.14 -23.44 -1.65
CA THR A 77 3.01 -23.93 -2.44
C THR A 77 2.97 -23.22 -3.79
N PRO A 78 2.99 -23.95 -4.92
CA PRO A 78 2.81 -23.34 -6.25
C PRO A 78 1.51 -22.55 -6.34
N LEU A 79 1.56 -21.36 -6.96
CA LEU A 79 0.39 -20.51 -7.20
C LEU A 79 0.25 -20.21 -8.68
N GLN A 80 -0.94 -20.48 -9.22
CA GLN A 80 -1.30 -20.12 -10.58
C GLN A 80 -2.55 -19.25 -10.60
N ASP A 81 -2.49 -18.14 -11.34
CA ASP A 81 -3.61 -17.25 -11.61
C ASP A 81 -3.89 -17.24 -13.13
N PRO A 82 -4.86 -18.05 -13.63
CA PRO A 82 -5.14 -18.15 -15.07
C PRO A 82 -5.90 -16.94 -15.63
N PHE A 83 -6.28 -15.98 -14.79
CA PHE A 83 -6.97 -14.73 -15.16
C PHE A 83 -6.30 -13.55 -14.47
N CYS A 84 -4.97 -13.48 -14.55
CA CYS A 84 -4.15 -12.61 -13.69
C CYS A 84 -4.40 -11.10 -13.87
N GLY A 85 -5.00 -10.71 -14.96
CA GLY A 85 -5.24 -9.29 -15.24
C GLY A 85 -3.92 -8.50 -15.17
N SER A 86 -3.88 -7.43 -14.38
CA SER A 86 -2.68 -6.64 -14.16
C SER A 86 -1.66 -7.26 -13.17
N GLY A 87 -1.82 -8.54 -12.82
CA GLY A 87 -0.88 -9.32 -12.02
C GLY A 87 -1.02 -9.15 -10.50
N THR A 88 -2.13 -8.60 -10.00
CA THR A 88 -2.22 -8.19 -8.58
C THR A 88 -2.00 -9.34 -7.60
N ILE A 89 -2.60 -10.52 -7.81
CA ILE A 89 -2.45 -11.68 -6.92
C ILE A 89 -1.01 -12.18 -6.94
N ILE A 90 -0.44 -12.34 -8.13
CA ILE A 90 0.93 -12.84 -8.32
C ILE A 90 1.95 -11.87 -7.71
N ILE A 91 1.77 -10.56 -7.89
CA ILE A 91 2.65 -9.54 -7.32
C ILE A 91 2.58 -9.54 -5.79
N GLU A 92 1.38 -9.58 -5.20
CA GLU A 92 1.23 -9.65 -3.74
C GLU A 92 1.80 -10.97 -3.19
N ALA A 93 1.62 -12.11 -3.86
CA ALA A 93 2.23 -13.38 -3.48
C ALA A 93 3.77 -13.29 -3.47
N ALA A 94 4.36 -12.76 -4.53
CA ALA A 94 5.81 -12.56 -4.60
C ALA A 94 6.32 -11.63 -3.50
N THR A 95 5.65 -10.50 -3.23
CA THR A 95 6.06 -9.57 -2.17
C THR A 95 5.93 -10.19 -0.77
N ILE A 96 4.90 -11.00 -0.54
CA ILE A 96 4.75 -11.76 0.72
C ILE A 96 5.88 -12.78 0.86
N ALA A 97 6.16 -13.56 -0.20
CA ALA A 97 7.22 -14.55 -0.18
C ALA A 97 8.59 -13.94 0.13
N CYS A 98 8.90 -12.77 -0.45
CA CYS A 98 10.16 -12.06 -0.20
C CYS A 98 10.21 -11.33 1.15
N ASN A 99 9.17 -11.40 1.96
CA ASN A 99 9.05 -10.61 3.18
C ASN A 99 9.16 -9.09 2.92
N MET A 100 8.65 -8.62 1.79
CA MET A 100 8.67 -7.21 1.43
C MET A 100 7.53 -6.47 2.12
N ALA A 101 7.85 -5.52 2.98
CA ALA A 101 6.86 -4.73 3.69
C ALA A 101 6.00 -3.90 2.71
N PRO A 102 4.65 -4.03 2.73
CA PRO A 102 3.75 -3.38 1.76
C PRO A 102 3.76 -1.85 1.82
N GLY A 103 4.29 -1.27 2.92
CA GLY A 103 4.43 0.17 3.11
C GLY A 103 5.80 0.75 2.75
N LEU A 104 6.74 -0.07 2.26
CA LEU A 104 8.15 0.29 2.12
C LEU A 104 8.39 1.48 1.17
N ASN A 105 7.62 1.56 0.10
CA ASN A 105 7.79 2.54 -0.98
C ASN A 105 6.76 3.68 -0.94
N ARG A 106 5.98 3.80 0.13
CA ARG A 106 4.96 4.84 0.26
C ARG A 106 5.30 5.87 1.35
N ARG A 107 4.63 7.01 1.29
CA ARG A 107 4.59 7.98 2.38
C ARG A 107 3.32 7.76 3.22
N PHE A 108 3.43 8.04 4.51
CA PHE A 108 2.32 7.95 5.45
C PHE A 108 1.92 9.35 5.95
N GLY A 109 0.66 9.51 6.31
CA GLY A 109 0.14 10.77 6.84
C GLY A 109 0.83 11.19 8.15
N PHE A 110 1.20 10.22 9.01
CA PHE A 110 1.89 10.51 10.27
C PHE A 110 3.27 11.15 10.09
N GLU A 111 3.91 11.03 8.92
CA GLU A 111 5.21 11.67 8.64
C GLU A 111 5.12 13.21 8.63
N ARG A 112 3.90 13.76 8.53
CA ARG A 112 3.63 15.20 8.59
C ARG A 112 3.26 15.68 10.01
N PHE A 113 3.15 14.79 10.99
CA PHE A 113 2.71 15.15 12.33
C PHE A 113 3.81 15.89 13.10
N ARG A 114 3.39 16.87 13.89
CA ARG A 114 4.29 17.56 14.80
C ARG A 114 4.88 16.58 15.82
N GLY A 115 6.21 16.56 15.94
CA GLY A 115 6.91 15.60 16.80
C GLY A 115 7.20 14.25 16.14
N PHE A 116 7.01 14.13 14.82
CA PHE A 116 7.41 12.94 14.09
C PHE A 116 8.92 12.68 14.20
N ASP A 117 9.29 11.47 14.66
CA ASP A 117 10.69 11.04 14.75
C ASP A 117 11.14 10.43 13.41
N SER A 118 11.73 11.28 12.59
CA SER A 118 12.25 10.87 11.27
C SER A 118 13.41 9.88 11.38
N THR A 119 14.22 9.95 12.45
CA THR A 119 15.36 9.06 12.66
C THR A 119 14.88 7.64 12.98
N ALA A 120 13.94 7.50 13.91
CA ALA A 120 13.33 6.21 14.21
C ALA A 120 12.63 5.62 12.98
N TRP A 121 11.93 6.44 12.20
CA TRP A 121 11.26 5.99 11.00
C TRP A 121 12.24 5.50 9.92
N GLN A 122 13.34 6.22 9.68
CA GLN A 122 14.38 5.78 8.74
C GLN A 122 15.03 4.46 9.17
N ARG A 123 15.23 4.27 10.49
CA ARG A 123 15.73 3.00 11.02
C ARG A 123 14.76 1.86 10.71
N ILE A 124 13.45 2.03 10.99
CA ILE A 124 12.42 1.02 10.70
C ILE A 124 12.38 0.69 9.20
N LYS A 125 12.42 1.71 8.34
CA LYS A 125 12.47 1.48 6.88
C LYS A 125 13.74 0.75 6.44
N LYS A 126 14.87 1.04 7.05
CA LYS A 126 16.14 0.35 6.77
C LYS A 126 16.05 -1.12 7.18
N GLU A 127 15.57 -1.41 8.38
CA GLU A 127 15.36 -2.77 8.89
C GLU A 127 14.41 -3.55 7.97
N ALA A 128 13.30 -2.95 7.55
CA ALA A 128 12.35 -3.58 6.62
C ALA A 128 12.97 -3.87 5.25
N ARG A 129 13.85 -2.99 4.72
CA ARG A 129 14.59 -3.26 3.48
C ARG A 129 15.58 -4.39 3.63
N MET A 130 16.29 -4.45 4.77
CA MET A 130 17.26 -5.52 5.05
C MET A 130 16.58 -6.87 5.29
N ALA A 131 15.32 -6.89 5.68
CA ALA A 131 14.54 -8.11 5.89
C ALA A 131 13.98 -8.71 4.58
N VAL A 132 14.10 -8.00 3.44
CA VAL A 132 13.69 -8.54 2.13
C VAL A 132 14.65 -9.64 1.73
N ASN A 133 14.09 -10.81 1.43
CA ASN A 133 14.85 -11.97 0.97
C ASN A 133 14.40 -12.35 -0.45
N PHE A 134 15.29 -12.18 -1.41
CA PHE A 134 15.05 -12.54 -2.81
C PHE A 134 15.45 -13.98 -3.16
N ASP A 135 16.09 -14.70 -2.25
CA ASP A 135 16.55 -16.08 -2.48
C ASP A 135 15.48 -17.14 -2.11
N VAL A 136 14.23 -16.69 -1.94
CA VAL A 136 13.12 -17.62 -1.64
C VAL A 136 12.69 -18.34 -2.90
N PRO A 137 12.71 -19.67 -2.94
CA PRO A 137 12.19 -20.42 -4.08
C PRO A 137 10.66 -20.36 -4.09
N VAL A 138 10.11 -19.59 -5.03
CA VAL A 138 8.65 -19.52 -5.24
C VAL A 138 8.30 -19.94 -6.66
N ASN A 139 7.19 -20.65 -6.80
CA ASN A 139 6.63 -21.05 -8.10
C ASN A 139 5.33 -20.27 -8.31
N LEU A 140 5.42 -19.19 -9.07
CA LEU A 140 4.31 -18.29 -9.37
C LEU A 140 4.10 -18.22 -10.87
N ALA A 141 2.87 -18.39 -11.33
CA ALA A 141 2.50 -18.26 -12.74
C ALA A 141 1.22 -17.44 -12.87
N GLY A 142 1.22 -16.49 -13.79
CA GLY A 142 0.05 -15.70 -14.15
C GLY A 142 -0.15 -15.75 -15.66
N SER A 143 -1.40 -15.91 -16.10
CA SER A 143 -1.77 -15.84 -17.50
C SER A 143 -3.06 -15.05 -17.70
N ASP A 144 -3.22 -14.51 -18.89
CA ASP A 144 -4.45 -13.80 -19.30
C ASP A 144 -4.63 -14.00 -20.81
N ILE A 145 -5.87 -13.96 -21.29
CA ILE A 145 -6.17 -14.08 -22.72
C ILE A 145 -5.60 -12.93 -23.54
N SER A 146 -5.38 -11.78 -22.93
CA SER A 146 -4.89 -10.56 -23.55
C SER A 146 -3.39 -10.38 -23.31
N THR A 147 -2.58 -10.50 -24.35
CA THR A 147 -1.13 -10.24 -24.29
C THR A 147 -0.82 -8.82 -23.77
N LEU A 148 -1.62 -7.83 -24.18
CA LEU A 148 -1.47 -6.44 -23.71
C LEU A 148 -1.65 -6.33 -22.17
N ILE A 149 -2.52 -7.15 -21.60
CA ILE A 149 -2.73 -7.16 -20.14
C ILE A 149 -1.58 -7.88 -19.44
N VAL A 150 -1.05 -8.95 -20.03
CA VAL A 150 0.15 -9.65 -19.55
C VAL A 150 1.36 -8.70 -19.54
N ASP A 151 1.60 -7.97 -20.64
CA ASP A 151 2.67 -6.95 -20.70
C ASP A 151 2.54 -5.92 -19.58
N ARG A 152 1.31 -5.55 -19.25
CA ARG A 152 1.03 -4.63 -18.14
C ARG A 152 1.32 -5.25 -16.79
N ALA A 153 1.00 -6.54 -16.62
CA ALA A 153 1.33 -7.28 -15.40
C ALA A 153 2.84 -7.38 -15.20
N GLN A 154 3.60 -7.65 -16.26
CA GLN A 154 5.06 -7.68 -16.23
C GLN A 154 5.66 -6.32 -15.86
N LYS A 155 5.17 -5.22 -16.45
CA LYS A 155 5.59 -3.86 -16.08
C LYS A 155 5.33 -3.56 -14.60
N ASN A 156 4.15 -3.94 -14.10
CA ASN A 156 3.83 -3.78 -12.69
C ASN A 156 4.75 -4.61 -11.80
N ALA A 157 5.12 -5.84 -12.19
CA ALA A 157 6.06 -6.69 -11.47
C ALA A 157 7.47 -6.06 -11.39
N VAL A 158 7.94 -5.46 -12.50
CA VAL A 158 9.19 -4.69 -12.52
C VAL A 158 9.13 -3.52 -11.54
N LEU A 159 8.06 -2.74 -11.57
CA LEU A 159 7.88 -1.60 -10.67
C LEU A 159 7.74 -2.02 -9.20
N ALA A 160 7.18 -3.20 -8.95
CA ALA A 160 7.12 -3.80 -7.62
C ALA A 160 8.48 -4.36 -7.14
N GLY A 161 9.47 -4.47 -8.04
CA GLY A 161 10.80 -5.02 -7.72
C GLY A 161 10.85 -6.54 -7.63
N ILE A 162 9.89 -7.24 -8.29
CA ILE A 162 9.74 -8.71 -8.20
C ILE A 162 9.75 -9.40 -9.57
N SER A 163 10.32 -8.77 -10.59
CA SER A 163 10.33 -9.27 -11.98
C SER A 163 10.98 -10.65 -12.16
N GLN A 164 11.89 -11.03 -11.26
CA GLN A 164 12.62 -12.31 -11.34
C GLN A 164 11.71 -13.54 -11.13
N TRP A 165 10.51 -13.40 -10.57
CA TRP A 165 9.56 -14.49 -10.36
C TRP A 165 8.37 -14.47 -11.33
N VAL A 166 8.31 -13.51 -12.22
CA VAL A 166 7.27 -13.43 -13.25
C VAL A 166 7.85 -14.05 -14.52
N ASN A 167 7.68 -15.37 -14.67
CA ASN A 167 8.10 -16.05 -15.88
C ASN A 167 7.25 -15.59 -17.07
N GLU A 168 7.92 -15.37 -18.20
CA GLU A 168 7.29 -15.19 -19.49
C GLU A 168 6.59 -16.52 -19.86
N GLY A 169 5.27 -16.52 -19.82
CA GLY A 169 4.42 -17.63 -20.32
C GLY A 169 4.05 -17.40 -21.77
#